data_e1ae8caf0f37f6941b8fed17b0280f34
#
_entry.id   e1ae8caf0f37f6941b8fed17b0280f34
#
_cell.length_a   1.000
_cell.length_b   1.000
_cell.length_c   1.000
_cell.angle_alpha   90.00
_cell.angle_beta   90.00
_cell.angle_gamma   90.00
#
_symmetry.space_group_name_H-M   'P 1'
#
loop_
_entity.id
_entity.type
_entity.pdbx_description
1 polymer ?
#
loop_
_entity_poly.entity_id
_entity_poly.type
_entity_poly.pdbx_seq_one_letter_code
_entity_poly.pdbx_strand_id
1 'polypeptide(L)'
;GRDEILDMVRKMKENLHMTIVLVSHSMDDVAEYADRILVMNDGTLMMDGTPQEVFARYQELEPIGLAAPQMVYIMQYLKELGLPVNTNALTVQAGTEEILSHIAQLNAMTGKNFRAVYPGASRKKKGVTAHV
;
A
#
# COMPACT_ATOMS: atom_id res chain seq x y z
N GLY A 1 -14.08 -7.55 13.77
CA GLY A 1 -14.35 -7.49 12.32
C GLY A 1 -13.24 -8.13 11.51
N ARG A 2 -13.26 -7.90 10.18
CA ARG A 2 -12.30 -8.49 9.23
C ARG A 2 -10.85 -8.13 9.58
N ASP A 3 -10.59 -6.87 9.87
CA ASP A 3 -9.25 -6.38 10.22
C ASP A 3 -8.70 -7.04 11.48
N GLU A 4 -9.55 -7.29 12.46
CA GLU A 4 -9.16 -7.99 13.69
C GLU A 4 -8.72 -9.43 13.41
N ILE A 5 -9.40 -10.12 12.47
CA ILE A 5 -9.04 -11.48 12.07
C ILE A 5 -7.69 -11.47 11.34
N LEU A 6 -7.47 -10.54 10.42
CA LEU A 6 -6.22 -10.42 9.67
C LEU A 6 -5.04 -10.03 10.58
N ASP A 7 -5.27 -9.17 11.57
CA ASP A 7 -4.27 -8.83 12.58
C ASP A 7 -3.95 -10.01 13.49
N MET A 8 -4.94 -10.83 13.83
CA MET A 8 -4.72 -12.08 14.57
C MET A 8 -3.88 -13.06 13.77
N VAL A 9 -4.18 -13.23 12.48
CA VAL A 9 -3.41 -14.07 11.54
C VAL A 9 -1.97 -13.59 11.44
N ARG A 10 -1.73 -12.28 11.35
CA ARG A 10 -0.38 -11.69 11.37
C ARG A 10 0.38 -12.06 12.65
N LYS A 11 -0.25 -11.90 13.81
CA LYS A 11 0.36 -12.27 15.12
C LYS A 11 0.67 -13.74 15.21
N MET A 12 -0.19 -14.61 14.70
CA MET A 12 0.07 -16.05 14.65
C MET A 12 1.29 -16.38 13.77
N LYS A 13 1.41 -15.75 12.61
CA LYS A 13 2.57 -15.89 11.73
C LYS A 13 3.86 -15.49 12.44
N GLU A 14 3.88 -14.31 13.05
CA GLU A 14 5.06 -13.76 13.73
C GLU A 14 5.48 -14.58 14.95
N ASN A 15 4.51 -14.96 15.80
CA ASN A 15 4.79 -15.65 17.07
C ASN A 15 5.05 -17.15 16.91
N LEU A 16 4.41 -17.80 15.93
CA LEU A 16 4.48 -19.24 15.72
C LEU A 16 5.34 -19.62 14.53
N HIS A 17 5.91 -18.66 13.80
CA HIS A 17 6.69 -18.86 12.58
C HIS A 17 5.96 -19.71 11.53
N MET A 18 4.65 -19.52 11.42
CA MET A 18 3.80 -20.26 10.49
C MET A 18 3.86 -19.66 9.09
N THR A 19 3.80 -20.54 8.10
CA THR A 19 3.49 -20.13 6.73
C THR A 19 1.97 -20.09 6.56
N ILE A 20 1.43 -18.95 6.14
CA ILE A 20 0.00 -18.74 5.97
C ILE A 20 -0.29 -18.45 4.50
N VAL A 21 -1.26 -19.13 3.93
CA VAL A 21 -1.76 -18.88 2.58
C VAL A 21 -3.10 -18.16 2.71
N LEU A 22 -3.15 -16.95 2.17
CA LEU A 22 -4.36 -16.13 2.10
C LEU A 22 -4.86 -16.10 0.66
N VAL A 23 -6.11 -16.48 0.44
CA VAL A 23 -6.79 -16.32 -0.83
C VAL A 23 -7.75 -15.14 -0.71
N SER A 24 -7.53 -14.10 -1.48
CA SER A 24 -8.32 -12.87 -1.43
C SER A 24 -8.40 -12.21 -2.81
N HIS A 25 -9.47 -11.47 -3.03
CA HIS A 25 -9.62 -10.54 -4.14
C HIS A 25 -9.55 -9.06 -3.69
N SER A 26 -9.30 -8.83 -2.41
CA SER A 26 -9.05 -7.50 -1.87
C SER A 26 -7.57 -7.17 -1.97
N MET A 27 -7.22 -6.33 -2.92
CA MET A 27 -5.82 -6.00 -3.18
C MET A 27 -5.22 -5.13 -2.07
N ASP A 28 -6.04 -4.34 -1.38
CA ASP A 28 -5.58 -3.57 -0.23
C ASP A 28 -5.15 -4.47 0.93
N ASP A 29 -5.91 -5.55 1.22
CA ASP A 29 -5.48 -6.52 2.23
C ASP A 29 -4.24 -7.29 1.81
N VAL A 30 -4.18 -7.68 0.54
CA VAL A 30 -3.00 -8.39 0.02
C VAL A 30 -1.75 -7.50 0.14
N ALA A 31 -1.88 -6.20 -0.17
CA ALA A 31 -0.78 -5.24 -0.02
C ALA A 31 -0.34 -5.04 1.44
N GLU A 32 -1.28 -5.13 2.40
CA GLU A 32 -1.02 -4.92 3.82
C GLU A 32 -0.42 -6.15 4.51
N TYR A 33 -0.86 -7.37 4.12
CA TYR A 33 -0.57 -8.59 4.89
C TYR A 33 0.33 -9.60 4.20
N ALA A 34 0.46 -9.56 2.87
CA ALA A 34 1.25 -10.55 2.13
C ALA A 34 2.73 -10.17 2.03
N ASP A 35 3.61 -11.15 2.18
CA ASP A 35 5.04 -11.00 1.86
C ASP A 35 5.34 -11.42 0.43
N ARG A 36 4.52 -12.32 -0.12
CA ARG A 36 4.64 -12.85 -1.48
C ARG A 36 3.27 -13.04 -2.09
N ILE A 37 3.12 -12.69 -3.34
CA ILE A 37 1.88 -12.80 -4.10
C ILE A 37 2.06 -13.77 -5.25
N LEU A 38 1.13 -14.71 -5.36
CA LEU A 38 0.97 -15.57 -6.50
C LEU A 38 -0.31 -15.17 -7.23
N VAL A 39 -0.21 -14.69 -8.45
CA VAL A 39 -1.36 -14.33 -9.28
C VAL A 39 -1.68 -15.50 -10.20
N MET A 40 -2.88 -16.04 -10.03
CA MET A 40 -3.39 -17.13 -10.84
C MET A 40 -4.43 -16.62 -11.84
N ASN A 41 -4.36 -17.06 -13.07
CA ASN A 41 -5.36 -16.81 -14.09
C ASN A 41 -5.55 -18.07 -14.96
N ASP A 42 -6.78 -18.48 -15.16
CA ASP A 42 -7.14 -19.67 -15.96
C ASP A 42 -6.33 -20.92 -15.59
N GLY A 43 -6.13 -21.17 -14.30
CA GLY A 43 -5.37 -22.31 -13.80
C GLY A 43 -3.86 -22.21 -13.98
N THR A 44 -3.34 -21.08 -14.45
CA THR A 44 -1.91 -20.84 -14.68
C THR A 44 -1.36 -19.78 -13.75
N LEU A 45 -0.15 -20.01 -13.25
CA LEU A 45 0.59 -18.99 -12.51
C LEU A 45 1.05 -17.89 -13.47
N MET A 46 0.51 -16.68 -13.30
CA MET A 46 0.80 -15.55 -14.16
C MET A 46 1.92 -14.65 -13.59
N MET A 47 1.90 -14.41 -12.28
CA MET A 47 2.92 -13.62 -11.58
C MET A 47 3.28 -14.26 -10.25
N ASP A 48 4.52 -14.06 -9.84
CA ASP A 48 5.06 -14.49 -8.56
C ASP A 48 6.09 -13.44 -8.11
N GLY A 49 5.87 -12.83 -6.97
CA GLY A 49 6.78 -11.81 -6.46
C GLY A 49 6.31 -11.15 -5.17
N THR A 50 7.05 -10.15 -4.75
CA THR A 50 6.67 -9.27 -3.64
C THR A 50 5.45 -8.41 -4.02
N PRO A 51 4.71 -7.86 -3.05
CA PRO A 51 3.63 -6.91 -3.35
C PRO A 51 4.10 -5.74 -4.23
N GLN A 52 5.30 -5.21 -3.99
CA GLN A 52 5.87 -4.13 -4.78
C GLN A 52 6.10 -4.53 -6.23
N GLU A 53 6.66 -5.71 -6.48
CA GLU A 53 6.93 -6.23 -7.82
C GLU A 53 5.63 -6.51 -8.59
N VAL A 54 4.65 -7.14 -7.94
CA VAL A 54 3.38 -7.50 -8.56
C VAL A 54 2.55 -6.25 -8.87
N PHE A 55 2.39 -5.35 -7.91
CA PHE A 55 1.57 -4.14 -8.12
C PHE A 55 2.25 -3.07 -8.98
N ALA A 56 3.57 -3.10 -9.15
CA ALA A 56 4.23 -2.30 -10.19
C ALA A 56 3.74 -2.65 -11.61
N ARG A 57 3.24 -3.88 -11.80
CA ARG A 57 2.69 -4.40 -13.05
C ARG A 57 1.15 -4.38 -13.06
N TYR A 58 0.52 -3.43 -12.39
CA TYR A 58 -0.95 -3.36 -12.23
C TYR A 58 -1.70 -3.34 -13.57
N GLN A 59 -1.11 -2.78 -14.61
CA GLN A 59 -1.69 -2.77 -15.96
C GLN A 59 -1.86 -4.17 -16.57
N GLU A 60 -1.15 -5.17 -16.06
CA GLU A 60 -1.31 -6.58 -16.46
C GLU A 60 -2.38 -7.29 -15.61
N LEU A 61 -2.71 -6.75 -14.44
CA LEU A 61 -3.76 -7.29 -13.55
C LEU A 61 -5.15 -6.85 -14.01
N GLU A 62 -5.30 -5.65 -14.53
CA GLU A 62 -6.59 -5.09 -14.94
C GLU A 62 -7.30 -5.94 -16.01
N PRO A 63 -6.65 -6.44 -17.08
CA PRO A 63 -7.29 -7.25 -18.10
C PRO A 63 -7.84 -8.59 -17.58
N ILE A 64 -7.31 -9.11 -16.49
CA ILE A 64 -7.79 -10.35 -15.85
C ILE A 64 -8.80 -10.11 -14.73
N GLY A 65 -9.29 -8.87 -14.58
CA GLY A 65 -10.31 -8.50 -13.61
C GLY A 65 -9.81 -8.23 -12.19
N LEU A 66 -8.49 -8.07 -12.02
CA LEU A 66 -7.89 -7.68 -10.75
C LEU A 66 -7.52 -6.20 -10.78
N ALA A 67 -7.83 -5.48 -9.73
CA ALA A 67 -7.35 -4.10 -9.53
C ALA A 67 -6.03 -4.11 -8.73
N ALA A 68 -5.31 -3.00 -8.75
CA ALA A 68 -4.26 -2.75 -7.76
C ALA A 68 -4.86 -2.11 -6.49
N PRO A 69 -4.11 -2.04 -5.37
CA PRO A 69 -4.48 -1.21 -4.24
C PRO A 69 -4.74 0.23 -4.68
N GLN A 70 -5.71 0.90 -4.06
CA GLN A 70 -6.06 2.28 -4.43
C GLN A 70 -4.88 3.23 -4.37
N MET A 71 -3.98 3.01 -3.42
CA MET A 71 -2.78 3.83 -3.26
C MET A 71 -1.84 3.78 -4.47
N VAL A 72 -1.79 2.67 -5.20
CA VAL A 72 -0.99 2.56 -6.43
C VAL A 72 -1.44 3.59 -7.46
N TYR A 73 -2.74 3.70 -7.69
CA TYR A 73 -3.30 4.68 -8.65
C TYR A 73 -3.06 6.12 -8.20
N ILE A 74 -3.21 6.40 -6.91
CA ILE A 74 -2.97 7.73 -6.32
C ILE A 74 -1.50 8.12 -6.53
N MET A 75 -0.56 7.23 -6.19
CA MET A 75 0.87 7.52 -6.34
C MET A 75 1.28 7.72 -7.80
N GLN A 76 0.75 6.93 -8.72
CA GLN A 76 1.00 7.11 -10.15
C GLN A 76 0.46 8.45 -10.64
N TYR A 77 -0.75 8.82 -10.25
CA TYR A 77 -1.34 10.11 -10.60
C TYR A 77 -0.51 11.30 -10.08
N LEU A 78 -0.07 11.24 -8.83
CA LEU A 78 0.80 12.27 -8.25
C LEU A 78 2.15 12.37 -8.98
N LYS A 79 2.71 11.24 -9.38
CA LYS A 79 3.94 11.20 -10.19
C LYS A 79 3.74 11.84 -11.56
N GLU A 80 2.62 11.58 -12.22
CA GLU A 80 2.27 12.18 -13.50
C GLU A 80 2.09 13.71 -13.39
N LEU A 81 1.61 14.21 -12.24
CA LEU A 81 1.55 15.64 -11.92
C LEU A 81 2.93 16.27 -11.62
N GLY A 82 4.00 15.48 -11.64
CA GLY A 82 5.36 15.98 -11.41
C GLY A 82 5.84 15.93 -9.96
N LEU A 83 5.09 15.29 -9.03
CA LEU A 83 5.59 15.03 -7.69
C LEU A 83 6.54 13.83 -7.70
N PRO A 84 7.74 13.93 -7.10
CA PRO A 84 8.70 12.84 -7.04
C PRO A 84 8.36 11.82 -5.94
N VAL A 85 7.09 11.35 -5.92
CA VAL A 85 6.63 10.39 -4.92
C VAL A 85 7.12 8.98 -5.21
N ASN A 86 7.34 8.20 -4.14
CA ASN A 86 7.67 6.79 -4.25
C ASN A 86 6.42 5.98 -4.56
N THR A 87 6.36 5.43 -5.76
CA THR A 87 5.22 4.61 -6.23
C THR A 87 5.14 3.23 -5.57
N ASN A 88 6.11 2.84 -4.75
CA ASN A 88 6.10 1.60 -3.96
C ASN A 88 5.30 1.73 -2.64
N ALA A 89 4.72 2.90 -2.36
CA ALA A 89 3.81 3.08 -1.24
C ALA A 89 2.44 2.45 -1.58
N LEU A 90 2.20 1.24 -1.12
CA LEU A 90 1.04 0.43 -1.48
C LEU A 90 -0.13 0.58 -0.52
N THR A 91 0.12 0.98 0.73
CA THR A 91 -0.88 1.12 1.78
C THR A 91 -1.24 2.57 2.04
N VAL A 92 -2.41 2.82 2.61
CA VAL A 92 -2.85 4.17 3.00
C VAL A 92 -1.84 4.84 3.93
N GLN A 93 -1.30 4.09 4.88
CA GLN A 93 -0.29 4.61 5.80
C GLN A 93 0.99 5.03 5.07
N ALA A 94 1.56 4.13 4.26
CA ALA A 94 2.78 4.42 3.50
C ALA A 94 2.58 5.59 2.52
N GLY A 95 1.45 5.63 1.83
CA GLY A 95 1.11 6.70 0.91
C GLY A 95 0.92 8.04 1.60
N THR A 96 0.30 8.05 2.78
CA THR A 96 0.14 9.27 3.58
C THR A 96 1.48 9.83 4.02
N GLU A 97 2.39 8.99 4.51
CA GLU A 97 3.73 9.38 4.92
C GLU A 97 4.53 9.96 3.74
N GLU A 98 4.43 9.32 2.57
CA GLU A 98 5.09 9.77 1.35
C GLU A 98 4.55 11.13 0.88
N ILE A 99 3.22 11.32 0.84
CA ILE A 99 2.60 12.60 0.46
C ILE A 99 2.99 13.69 1.44
N LEU A 100 2.97 13.43 2.74
CA LEU A 100 3.34 14.42 3.76
C LEU A 100 4.81 14.84 3.66
N SER A 101 5.70 13.94 3.24
CA SER A 101 7.10 14.28 2.99
C SER A 101 7.28 15.31 1.86
N HIS A 102 6.32 15.36 0.91
CA HIS A 102 6.32 16.27 -0.24
C HIS A 102 5.33 17.44 -0.11
N ILE A 103 4.77 17.68 1.08
CA ILE A 103 3.69 18.65 1.29
C ILE A 103 4.06 20.08 0.86
N ALA A 104 5.31 20.49 1.05
CA ALA A 104 5.78 21.82 0.66
C ALA A 104 5.74 22.00 -0.87
N GLN A 105 6.14 20.97 -1.62
CA GLN A 105 6.09 20.97 -3.08
C GLN A 105 4.65 20.94 -3.59
N LEU A 106 3.78 20.17 -2.95
CA LEU A 106 2.35 20.11 -3.25
C LEU A 106 1.70 21.49 -3.06
N ASN A 107 2.01 22.18 -1.99
CA ASN A 107 1.52 23.53 -1.72
C ASN A 107 1.97 24.53 -2.80
N ALA A 108 3.23 24.44 -3.24
CA ALA A 108 3.76 25.30 -4.30
C ALA A 108 3.06 25.06 -5.65
N MET A 109 2.77 23.79 -5.99
CA MET A 109 2.10 23.44 -7.25
C MET A 109 0.63 23.85 -7.29
N THR A 110 -0.08 23.77 -6.16
CA THR A 110 -1.54 23.98 -6.10
C THR A 110 -1.93 25.36 -5.60
N GLY A 111 -0.98 26.14 -5.07
CA GLY A 111 -1.24 27.41 -4.41
C GLY A 111 -2.06 27.30 -3.11
N LYS A 112 -2.24 26.09 -2.59
CA LYS A 112 -3.00 25.80 -1.36
C LYS A 112 -2.06 25.40 -0.23
N ASN A 113 -2.40 25.78 1.00
CA ASN A 113 -1.68 25.33 2.19
C ASN A 113 -2.39 24.11 2.80
N PHE A 114 -2.05 22.92 2.32
CA PHE A 114 -2.64 21.66 2.79
C PHE A 114 -2.40 21.39 4.28
N ARG A 115 -1.30 21.87 4.82
CA ARG A 115 -0.99 21.73 6.25
C ARG A 115 -1.96 22.55 7.12
N ALA A 116 -2.42 23.69 6.65
CA ALA A 116 -3.44 24.49 7.34
C ALA A 116 -4.82 23.83 7.30
N VAL A 117 -5.13 23.14 6.20
CA VAL A 117 -6.41 22.42 6.02
C VAL A 117 -6.44 21.13 6.85
N TYR A 118 -5.29 20.49 7.05
CA TYR A 118 -5.15 19.23 7.80
C TYR A 118 -4.14 19.35 8.94
N PRO A 119 -4.45 20.12 10.00
CA PRO A 119 -3.49 20.41 11.09
C PRO A 119 -3.05 19.16 11.86
N GLY A 120 -3.80 18.05 11.77
CA GLY A 120 -3.42 16.76 12.35
C GLY A 120 -2.33 15.99 11.61
N ALA A 121 -2.02 16.37 10.37
CA ALA A 121 -1.04 15.69 9.52
C ALA A 121 0.42 15.83 10.00
N SER A 122 0.70 16.72 10.95
CA SER A 122 2.03 16.94 11.52
C SER A 122 2.28 16.22 12.85
N ARG A 123 1.30 15.51 13.40
CA ARG A 123 1.51 14.71 14.61
C ARG A 123 2.23 13.40 14.22
N LYS A 124 3.57 13.43 14.24
CA LYS A 124 4.34 12.21 14.48
C LYS A 124 3.74 11.58 15.74
N LYS A 125 3.14 10.41 15.63
CA LYS A 125 2.86 9.60 16.81
C LYS A 125 4.20 9.34 17.49
N LYS A 126 4.48 10.08 18.59
CA LYS A 126 5.53 9.72 19.53
C LYS A 126 5.16 8.35 20.07
N GLY A 127 5.99 7.37 19.80
CA GLY A 127 6.06 6.14 20.57
C GLY A 127 5.03 5.08 20.18
N VAL A 128 5.19 4.48 19.03
CA VAL A 128 5.08 3.03 18.91
C VAL A 128 6.46 2.57 18.46
N THR A 129 7.33 2.29 19.39
CA THR A 129 8.50 1.46 19.19
C THR A 129 7.95 0.09 18.83
N ALA A 130 7.92 -0.24 17.55
CA ALA A 130 7.82 -1.60 17.12
C ALA A 130 9.11 -2.29 17.56
N HIS A 131 9.08 -2.94 18.72
CA HIS A 131 10.10 -3.93 19.02
C HIS A 131 9.83 -5.12 18.11
N VAL A 132 10.69 -5.26 17.16
CA VAL A 132 10.87 -6.47 16.37
C VAL A 132 11.28 -7.63 17.30
#